data_a2e3fa4f1ee578a578b2834b8e85c98b
#
_entry.id   a2e3fa4f1ee578a578b2834b8e85c98b
#
_cell.length_a   1.000
_cell.length_b   1.000
_cell.length_c   1.000
_cell.angle_alpha   90.00
_cell.angle_beta   90.00
_cell.angle_gamma   90.00
#
_symmetry.space_group_name_H-M   'P 1'
#
loop_
_entity.id
_entity.type
_entity.pdbx_description
1 polymer ?
#
loop_
_entity_poly.entity_id
_entity_poly.type
_entity_poly.pdbx_seq_one_letter_code
_entity_poly.pdbx_strand_id
1 'polypeptide(L)'
;MEEIKEKKSTKKVDTWEYKDRSYYLLGNKTPLTYTIMSKHSRRYPCVWFDPEKGYERELRYATNQKSIFVDEQKGAATLAHIVFNEGHLFVKKEKRNLQEFLAKHPHNGVLFTEFDRVIEAEDQYDYLEMELEAMNVATHMDIDQLEAILRVEVGTSVNKLSSKELKRDGLLFAKNNPKLFLDLSQDENVVLRNFAIRATEARIISIADDQRTVKWTTNGRKLMTVPFDENPYSAMAA
;
A
#
# COMPACT_ATOMS: atom_id res chain seq x y z
N MET A 1 -50.42 19.59 -33.42
CA MET A 1 -50.28 19.68 -31.95
C MET A 1 -48.98 18.95 -31.59
N GLU A 2 -47.90 19.70 -31.48
CA GLU A 2 -46.58 19.19 -31.07
C GLU A 2 -46.52 19.25 -29.55
N GLU A 3 -46.36 18.11 -28.91
CA GLU A 3 -46.09 18.01 -27.48
C GLU A 3 -44.64 18.45 -27.17
N ILE A 4 -44.53 19.62 -26.55
CA ILE A 4 -43.30 20.09 -25.96
C ILE A 4 -42.99 19.25 -24.72
N LYS A 5 -42.12 18.28 -24.84
CA LYS A 5 -41.56 17.53 -23.70
C LYS A 5 -40.62 18.48 -22.91
N GLU A 6 -41.08 19.03 -21.82
CA GLU A 6 -40.27 19.67 -20.80
C GLU A 6 -39.22 18.67 -20.28
N LYS A 7 -37.97 18.94 -20.62
CA LYS A 7 -36.84 18.28 -19.96
C LYS A 7 -36.75 18.81 -18.53
N LYS A 8 -37.27 18.06 -17.58
CA LYS A 8 -36.96 18.24 -16.15
C LYS A 8 -35.47 18.15 -15.97
N SER A 9 -34.81 19.27 -15.71
CA SER A 9 -33.41 19.32 -15.26
C SER A 9 -33.36 18.67 -13.88
N THR A 10 -32.89 17.47 -13.79
CA THR A 10 -32.53 16.85 -12.52
C THR A 10 -31.44 17.70 -11.88
N LYS A 11 -31.79 18.47 -10.85
CA LYS A 11 -30.80 19.16 -10.01
C LYS A 11 -29.85 18.10 -9.46
N LYS A 12 -28.58 18.15 -9.85
CA LYS A 12 -27.53 17.34 -9.23
C LYS A 12 -27.59 17.61 -7.73
N VAL A 13 -27.83 16.57 -6.96
CA VAL A 13 -27.75 16.64 -5.50
C VAL A 13 -26.28 16.85 -5.17
N ASP A 14 -25.99 17.97 -4.51
CA ASP A 14 -24.65 18.28 -4.04
C ASP A 14 -24.31 17.31 -2.88
N THR A 15 -23.47 16.32 -3.16
CA THR A 15 -23.05 15.30 -2.19
C THR A 15 -21.90 15.72 -1.30
N TRP A 16 -21.43 16.99 -1.44
CA TRP A 16 -20.33 17.50 -0.63
C TRP A 16 -20.76 17.68 0.82
N GLU A 17 -20.07 16.99 1.73
CA GLU A 17 -20.33 17.07 3.15
C GLU A 17 -19.79 18.38 3.73
N TYR A 18 -20.66 19.15 4.40
CA TYR A 18 -20.36 20.45 4.98
C TYR A 18 -19.83 20.31 6.41
N LYS A 19 -18.53 19.98 6.51
CA LYS A 19 -17.82 19.80 7.79
C LYS A 19 -16.48 20.53 7.82
N ASP A 20 -15.95 20.77 9.01
CA ASP A 20 -14.57 21.20 9.19
C ASP A 20 -13.63 20.04 8.83
N ARG A 21 -12.52 20.34 8.14
CA ARG A 21 -11.57 19.34 7.67
C ARG A 21 -10.16 19.69 8.13
N SER A 22 -9.41 18.67 8.52
CA SER A 22 -7.99 18.77 8.86
C SER A 22 -7.18 17.98 7.85
N TYR A 23 -6.03 18.51 7.46
CA TYR A 23 -5.10 17.87 6.55
C TYR A 23 -3.73 17.81 7.20
N TYR A 24 -2.96 16.77 6.94
CA TYR A 24 -1.60 16.63 7.42
C TYR A 24 -0.65 16.21 6.31
N LEU A 25 0.62 16.59 6.47
CA LEU A 25 1.68 16.21 5.54
C LEU A 25 2.08 14.75 5.78
N LEU A 26 2.23 14.00 4.68
CA LEU A 26 2.71 12.63 4.71
C LEU A 26 4.25 12.61 4.78
N GLY A 27 4.80 11.62 5.47
CA GLY A 27 6.24 11.38 5.59
C GLY A 27 6.82 11.72 6.95
N ASN A 28 8.10 11.34 7.16
CA ASN A 28 8.77 11.44 8.46
C ASN A 28 9.36 12.83 8.76
N LYS A 29 9.19 13.80 7.87
CA LYS A 29 9.71 15.17 8.03
C LYS A 29 8.54 16.14 8.03
N THR A 30 8.25 16.72 9.16
CA THR A 30 7.30 17.83 9.32
C THR A 30 8.04 19.16 9.31
N PRO A 31 8.10 19.88 8.19
CA PRO A 31 8.68 21.22 8.17
C PRO A 31 7.83 22.18 9.00
N LEU A 32 8.47 23.18 9.59
CA LEU A 32 7.78 24.20 10.39
C LEU A 32 6.68 24.90 9.58
N THR A 33 6.96 25.18 8.33
CA THR A 33 6.02 25.74 7.35
C THR A 33 6.22 25.08 5.99
N TYR A 34 5.14 24.65 5.36
CA TYR A 34 5.17 24.10 4.02
C TYR A 34 4.03 24.69 3.18
N THR A 35 4.36 25.22 1.99
CA THR A 35 3.39 25.81 1.09
C THR A 35 3.20 24.91 -0.12
N ILE A 36 1.95 24.53 -0.40
CA ILE A 36 1.60 23.79 -1.61
C ILE A 36 1.21 24.73 -2.74
N MET A 37 1.31 24.23 -3.98
CA MET A 37 0.91 25.00 -5.14
C MET A 37 -0.58 25.31 -5.12
N SER A 38 -0.96 26.55 -5.46
CA SER A 38 -2.34 27.02 -5.49
C SER A 38 -2.88 27.24 -6.91
N LYS A 39 -2.05 27.06 -7.92
CA LYS A 39 -2.39 27.23 -9.33
C LYS A 39 -1.53 26.34 -10.23
N HIS A 40 -2.06 26.05 -11.40
CA HIS A 40 -1.30 25.39 -12.46
C HIS A 40 -0.16 26.28 -12.97
N SER A 41 0.96 25.65 -13.27
CA SER A 41 2.06 26.25 -14.03
C SER A 41 2.76 25.16 -14.85
N ARG A 42 3.48 25.56 -15.91
CA ARG A 42 4.20 24.63 -16.79
C ARG A 42 5.21 23.77 -16.02
N ARG A 43 5.83 24.31 -14.99
CA ARG A 43 6.80 23.59 -14.14
C ARG A 43 6.14 22.72 -13.07
N TYR A 44 5.00 23.17 -12.57
CA TYR A 44 4.26 22.48 -11.49
C TYR A 44 2.81 22.31 -11.95
N PRO A 45 2.50 21.16 -12.58
CA PRO A 45 1.14 20.88 -13.05
C PRO A 45 0.16 20.79 -11.88
N CYS A 46 -0.91 21.56 -11.94
CA CYS A 46 -2.02 21.49 -11.00
C CYS A 46 -3.30 21.27 -11.81
N VAL A 47 -3.49 20.04 -12.24
CA VAL A 47 -4.60 19.61 -13.10
C VAL A 47 -5.31 18.43 -12.46
N TRP A 48 -6.57 18.26 -12.80
CA TRP A 48 -7.38 17.15 -12.36
C TRP A 48 -8.21 16.62 -13.54
N PHE A 49 -8.22 15.29 -13.71
CA PHE A 49 -9.02 14.66 -14.75
C PHE A 49 -10.49 14.65 -14.36
N ASP A 50 -11.33 15.32 -15.16
CA ASP A 50 -12.76 15.36 -14.95
C ASP A 50 -13.44 14.18 -15.67
N PRO A 51 -13.91 13.15 -14.95
CA PRO A 51 -14.50 11.97 -15.56
C PRO A 51 -15.84 12.27 -16.28
N GLU A 52 -16.53 13.36 -15.91
CA GLU A 52 -17.79 13.75 -16.55
C GLU A 52 -17.52 14.47 -17.89
N LYS A 53 -16.45 15.24 -17.96
CA LYS A 53 -16.08 15.97 -19.17
C LYS A 53 -15.10 15.22 -20.07
N GLY A 54 -14.39 14.24 -19.53
CA GLY A 54 -13.45 13.38 -20.24
C GLY A 54 -12.10 14.04 -20.58
N TYR A 55 -11.73 15.14 -19.92
CA TYR A 55 -10.45 15.81 -20.11
C TYR A 55 -9.89 16.40 -18.80
N GLU A 56 -8.60 16.74 -18.80
CA GLU A 56 -7.92 17.37 -17.68
C GLU A 56 -8.29 18.86 -17.59
N ARG A 57 -8.63 19.30 -16.39
CA ARG A 57 -8.98 20.68 -16.08
C ARG A 57 -7.95 21.30 -15.17
N GLU A 58 -7.60 22.57 -15.44
CA GLU A 58 -6.68 23.31 -14.60
C GLU A 58 -7.36 23.73 -13.29
N LEU A 59 -6.65 23.48 -12.19
CA LEU A 59 -7.06 23.88 -10.85
C LEU A 59 -6.37 25.20 -10.44
N ARG A 60 -7.15 26.09 -9.81
CA ARG A 60 -6.65 27.32 -9.22
C ARG A 60 -7.44 27.68 -7.97
N TYR A 61 -6.74 27.82 -6.85
CA TYR A 61 -7.34 28.33 -5.62
C TYR A 61 -7.34 29.85 -5.59
N ALA A 62 -8.50 30.45 -5.48
CA ALA A 62 -8.69 31.87 -5.29
C ALA A 62 -9.76 32.12 -4.22
N THR A 63 -9.51 33.05 -3.32
CA THR A 63 -10.40 33.34 -2.17
C THR A 63 -11.72 33.99 -2.57
N ASN A 64 -11.75 34.67 -3.68
CA ASN A 64 -12.91 35.41 -4.21
C ASN A 64 -13.68 34.60 -5.30
N GLN A 65 -13.34 33.33 -5.54
CA GLN A 65 -14.01 32.50 -6.53
C GLN A 65 -14.73 31.32 -5.84
N LYS A 66 -15.88 30.96 -6.38
CA LYS A 66 -16.66 29.80 -5.86
C LYS A 66 -16.16 28.46 -6.43
N SER A 67 -15.73 28.44 -7.69
CA SER A 67 -15.18 27.26 -8.33
C SER A 67 -13.66 27.25 -8.27
N ILE A 68 -13.11 26.05 -8.20
CA ILE A 68 -11.66 25.77 -8.23
C ILE A 68 -11.13 25.59 -9.66
N PHE A 69 -12.02 25.44 -10.64
CA PHE A 69 -11.64 25.24 -12.03
C PHE A 69 -11.47 26.57 -12.74
N VAL A 70 -10.35 26.73 -13.44
CA VAL A 70 -9.98 27.98 -14.13
C VAL A 70 -11.02 28.38 -15.18
N ASP A 71 -11.56 27.41 -15.90
CA ASP A 71 -12.58 27.60 -16.95
C ASP A 71 -13.93 28.14 -16.44
N GLU A 72 -14.21 27.98 -15.14
CA GLU A 72 -15.43 28.44 -14.49
C GLU A 72 -15.26 29.76 -13.74
N GLN A 73 -14.01 30.18 -13.50
CA GLN A 73 -13.71 31.42 -12.76
C GLN A 73 -13.97 32.66 -13.62
N LYS A 74 -14.61 33.67 -13.03
CA LYS A 74 -14.96 34.91 -13.73
C LYS A 74 -14.25 36.11 -13.10
N GLY A 75 -13.72 36.99 -13.94
CA GLY A 75 -13.05 38.21 -13.50
C GLY A 75 -11.67 37.98 -12.87
N ALA A 76 -11.21 38.95 -12.11
CA ALA A 76 -9.90 38.87 -11.43
C ALA A 76 -9.91 37.85 -10.26
N ALA A 77 -8.99 36.94 -10.25
CA ALA A 77 -8.83 35.92 -9.20
C ALA A 77 -7.83 36.40 -8.14
N THR A 78 -8.26 36.48 -6.89
CA THR A 78 -7.39 36.76 -5.75
C THR A 78 -6.75 35.48 -5.24
N LEU A 79 -5.49 35.27 -5.61
CA LEU A 79 -4.74 34.08 -5.19
C LEU A 79 -4.37 34.13 -3.71
N ALA A 80 -4.36 32.99 -3.05
CA ALA A 80 -3.88 32.85 -1.68
C ALA A 80 -2.91 31.69 -1.56
N HIS A 81 -1.99 31.81 -0.63
CA HIS A 81 -1.10 30.71 -0.26
C HIS A 81 -1.84 29.69 0.60
N ILE A 82 -1.54 28.42 0.36
CA ILE A 82 -2.03 27.31 1.18
C ILE A 82 -0.84 26.80 1.98
N VAL A 83 -0.85 27.10 3.27
CA VAL A 83 0.30 26.89 4.16
C VAL A 83 -0.05 25.88 5.23
N PHE A 84 0.72 24.81 5.30
CA PHE A 84 0.72 23.86 6.40
C PHE A 84 1.67 24.39 7.49
N ASN A 85 1.20 24.48 8.71
CA ASN A 85 2.00 24.87 9.86
C ASN A 85 2.25 23.64 10.74
N GLU A 86 3.51 23.37 11.05
CA GLU A 86 3.92 22.18 11.82
C GLU A 86 3.33 20.87 11.25
N GLY A 87 3.23 20.82 9.91
CA GLY A 87 2.70 19.66 9.20
C GLY A 87 1.16 19.59 9.11
N HIS A 88 0.42 20.53 9.67
CA HIS A 88 -1.04 20.51 9.71
C HIS A 88 -1.67 21.71 9.03
N LEU A 89 -2.86 21.50 8.46
CA LEU A 89 -3.71 22.56 7.89
C LEU A 89 -5.16 22.31 8.29
N PHE A 90 -5.72 23.23 9.08
CA PHE A 90 -7.13 23.21 9.43
C PHE A 90 -7.94 24.11 8.49
N VAL A 91 -9.00 23.57 7.89
CA VAL A 91 -9.87 24.27 6.94
C VAL A 91 -11.30 24.24 7.43
N LYS A 92 -11.81 25.41 7.80
CA LYS A 92 -13.21 25.56 8.23
C LYS A 92 -14.18 25.23 7.10
N LYS A 93 -15.38 24.77 7.46
CA LYS A 93 -16.47 24.42 6.55
C LYS A 93 -16.91 25.55 5.62
N GLU A 94 -16.75 26.83 6.05
CA GLU A 94 -17.07 27.98 5.22
C GLU A 94 -16.13 28.11 4.00
N LYS A 95 -14.92 27.57 4.07
CA LYS A 95 -13.92 27.58 2.97
C LYS A 95 -14.08 26.37 2.06
N ARG A 96 -15.30 26.11 1.60
CA ARG A 96 -15.62 24.96 0.76
C ARG A 96 -14.73 24.87 -0.48
N ASN A 97 -14.47 26.00 -1.16
CA ASN A 97 -13.61 26.05 -2.34
C ASN A 97 -12.18 25.56 -2.04
N LEU A 98 -11.64 25.84 -0.84
CA LEU A 98 -10.34 25.33 -0.42
C LEU A 98 -10.40 23.82 -0.15
N GLN A 99 -11.44 23.36 0.49
CA GLN A 99 -11.63 21.91 0.75
C GLN A 99 -11.75 21.13 -0.56
N GLU A 100 -12.56 21.61 -1.51
CA GLU A 100 -12.69 20.99 -2.83
C GLU A 100 -11.38 21.02 -3.64
N PHE A 101 -10.62 22.11 -3.52
CA PHE A 101 -9.30 22.23 -4.15
C PHE A 101 -8.33 21.20 -3.59
N LEU A 102 -8.26 21.05 -2.27
CA LEU A 102 -7.39 20.08 -1.61
C LEU A 102 -7.78 18.64 -1.95
N ALA A 103 -9.08 18.34 -2.01
CA ALA A 103 -9.57 17.00 -2.35
C ALA A 103 -9.19 16.58 -3.79
N LYS A 104 -9.17 17.53 -4.75
CA LYS A 104 -8.82 17.28 -6.16
C LYS A 104 -7.36 17.61 -6.49
N HIS A 105 -6.57 18.02 -5.51
CA HIS A 105 -5.18 18.41 -5.73
C HIS A 105 -4.31 17.20 -6.10
N PRO A 106 -3.42 17.28 -7.11
CA PRO A 106 -2.59 16.17 -7.56
C PRO A 106 -1.64 15.61 -6.47
N HIS A 107 -1.35 16.39 -5.43
CA HIS A 107 -0.54 15.93 -4.30
C HIS A 107 -1.36 15.37 -3.12
N ASN A 108 -2.68 15.29 -3.25
CA ASN A 108 -3.50 14.60 -2.26
C ASN A 108 -3.21 13.10 -2.29
N GLY A 109 -2.98 12.50 -1.13
CA GLY A 109 -2.52 11.11 -1.01
C GLY A 109 -1.03 10.88 -1.28
N VAL A 110 -0.27 11.92 -1.73
CA VAL A 110 1.18 11.84 -2.01
C VAL A 110 1.99 12.68 -1.03
N LEU A 111 1.65 13.96 -0.89
CA LEU A 111 2.33 14.91 0.02
C LEU A 111 1.51 15.23 1.27
N PHE A 112 0.20 15.20 1.16
CA PHE A 112 -0.71 15.43 2.27
C PHE A 112 -1.98 14.59 2.09
N THR A 113 -2.72 14.39 3.17
CA THR A 113 -4.03 13.73 3.14
C THR A 113 -4.98 14.38 4.14
N GLU A 114 -6.28 14.17 3.95
CA GLU A 114 -7.29 14.55 4.93
C GLU A 114 -7.22 13.62 6.14
N PHE A 115 -7.31 14.19 7.34
CA PHE A 115 -7.41 13.45 8.57
C PHE A 115 -8.88 13.19 8.91
N ASP A 116 -9.30 11.97 8.75
CA ASP A 116 -10.62 11.52 9.20
C ASP A 116 -10.44 10.49 10.32
N ARG A 117 -10.90 10.83 11.52
CA ARG A 117 -10.75 9.96 12.71
C ARG A 117 -11.45 8.62 12.56
N VAL A 118 -12.52 8.58 11.79
CA VAL A 118 -13.30 7.34 11.61
C VAL A 118 -12.53 6.40 10.69
N ILE A 119 -12.08 6.89 9.54
CA ILE A 119 -11.28 6.11 8.59
C ILE A 119 -9.98 5.63 9.23
N GLU A 120 -9.29 6.51 9.97
CA GLU A 120 -8.05 6.13 10.66
C GLU A 120 -8.27 5.06 11.72
N ALA A 121 -9.40 5.14 12.46
CA ALA A 121 -9.75 4.13 13.45
C ALA A 121 -10.14 2.79 12.78
N GLU A 122 -10.80 2.81 11.63
CA GLU A 122 -11.11 1.63 10.82
C GLU A 122 -9.82 0.98 10.30
N ASP A 123 -8.91 1.75 9.68
CA ASP A 123 -7.63 1.25 9.18
C ASP A 123 -6.77 0.65 10.31
N GLN A 124 -6.74 1.28 11.49
CA GLN A 124 -6.03 0.76 12.66
C GLN A 124 -6.68 -0.52 13.20
N TYR A 125 -8.00 -0.59 13.20
CA TYR A 125 -8.73 -1.77 13.62
C TYR A 125 -8.44 -2.96 12.69
N ASP A 126 -8.53 -2.75 11.38
CA ASP A 126 -8.23 -3.78 10.37
C ASP A 126 -6.79 -4.29 10.49
N TYR A 127 -5.83 -3.39 10.75
CA TYR A 127 -4.45 -3.79 10.99
C TYR A 127 -4.28 -4.62 12.25
N LEU A 128 -4.93 -4.24 13.35
CA LEU A 128 -4.90 -4.99 14.62
C LEU A 128 -5.57 -6.37 14.47
N GLU A 129 -6.67 -6.46 13.72
CA GLU A 129 -7.33 -7.73 13.41
C GLU A 129 -6.40 -8.64 12.63
N MET A 130 -5.72 -8.12 11.61
CA MET A 130 -4.72 -8.86 10.84
C MET A 130 -3.52 -9.31 11.71
N GLU A 131 -3.04 -8.46 12.64
CA GLU A 131 -1.97 -8.80 13.59
C GLU A 131 -2.40 -9.95 14.51
N LEU A 132 -3.62 -9.92 15.04
CA LEU A 132 -4.19 -10.97 15.88
C LEU A 132 -4.34 -12.28 15.10
N GLU A 133 -4.82 -12.23 13.86
CA GLU A 133 -4.95 -13.41 13.00
C GLU A 133 -3.58 -14.03 12.72
N ALA A 134 -2.59 -13.23 12.33
CA ALA A 134 -1.23 -13.70 12.06
C ALA A 134 -0.60 -14.36 13.30
N MET A 135 -0.73 -13.75 14.48
CA MET A 135 -0.23 -14.35 15.73
C MET A 135 -0.96 -15.63 16.11
N ASN A 136 -2.26 -15.69 15.86
CA ASN A 136 -3.07 -16.89 16.13
C ASN A 136 -2.63 -18.04 15.21
N VAL A 137 -2.45 -17.78 13.91
CA VAL A 137 -1.90 -18.75 12.95
C VAL A 137 -0.51 -19.22 13.39
N ALA A 138 0.40 -18.30 13.74
CA ALA A 138 1.75 -18.64 14.21
C ALA A 138 1.75 -19.51 15.48
N THR A 139 0.79 -19.31 16.37
CA THR A 139 0.68 -20.09 17.62
C THR A 139 0.28 -21.54 17.38
N HIS A 140 -0.61 -21.77 16.42
CA HIS A 140 -1.15 -23.08 16.09
C HIS A 140 -0.37 -23.82 14.99
N MET A 141 0.52 -23.11 14.29
CA MET A 141 1.32 -23.66 13.21
C MET A 141 2.34 -24.69 13.71
N ASP A 142 2.59 -25.70 12.89
CA ASP A 142 3.63 -26.71 13.15
C ASP A 142 5.04 -26.08 13.05
N ILE A 143 5.99 -26.67 13.79
CA ILE A 143 7.37 -26.16 13.88
C ILE A 143 8.05 -26.20 12.50
N ASP A 144 7.79 -27.23 11.70
CA ASP A 144 8.38 -27.38 10.37
C ASP A 144 7.87 -26.31 9.38
N GLN A 145 6.59 -25.95 9.47
CA GLN A 145 6.01 -24.86 8.69
C GLN A 145 6.55 -23.51 9.13
N LEU A 146 6.66 -23.29 10.45
CA LEU A 146 7.19 -22.06 11.00
C LEU A 146 8.67 -21.87 10.63
N GLU A 147 9.46 -22.96 10.63
CA GLU A 147 10.83 -22.96 10.14
C GLU A 147 10.88 -22.57 8.65
N ALA A 148 9.97 -23.08 7.83
CA ALA A 148 9.90 -22.77 6.41
C ALA A 148 9.69 -21.27 6.17
N ILE A 149 8.75 -20.66 6.89
CA ILE A 149 8.45 -19.23 6.79
C ILE A 149 9.63 -18.38 7.28
N LEU A 150 10.19 -18.71 8.46
CA LEU A 150 11.34 -17.99 9.01
C LEU A 150 12.59 -18.10 8.12
N ARG A 151 12.75 -19.22 7.40
CA ARG A 151 13.86 -19.40 6.46
C ARG A 151 13.78 -18.45 5.27
N VAL A 152 12.60 -18.00 4.86
CA VAL A 152 12.43 -16.97 3.84
C VAL A 152 12.98 -15.64 4.31
N GLU A 153 12.77 -15.30 5.60
CA GLU A 153 13.16 -14.01 6.20
C GLU A 153 14.62 -14.01 6.67
N VAL A 154 15.02 -15.04 7.42
CA VAL A 154 16.32 -15.09 8.13
C VAL A 154 17.36 -15.94 7.41
N GLY A 155 16.94 -16.75 6.43
CA GLY A 155 17.81 -17.64 5.66
C GLY A 155 18.29 -18.86 6.45
N THR A 156 19.53 -19.31 6.18
CA THR A 156 20.10 -20.55 6.73
C THR A 156 20.40 -20.51 8.23
N SER A 157 20.41 -19.33 8.86
CA SER A 157 20.63 -19.18 10.31
C SER A 157 19.54 -19.82 11.17
N VAL A 158 18.38 -20.07 10.60
CA VAL A 158 17.26 -20.79 11.22
C VAL A 158 17.65 -22.17 11.75
N ASN A 159 18.57 -22.86 11.08
CA ASN A 159 19.05 -24.21 11.49
C ASN A 159 19.72 -24.26 12.87
N LYS A 160 20.14 -23.11 13.41
CA LYS A 160 20.81 -23.02 14.72
C LYS A 160 19.82 -22.75 15.84
N LEU A 161 18.56 -22.47 15.52
CA LEU A 161 17.54 -22.09 16.48
C LEU A 161 16.90 -23.33 17.12
N SER A 162 16.66 -23.26 18.41
CA SER A 162 15.88 -24.26 19.12
C SER A 162 14.37 -24.08 18.78
N SER A 163 13.57 -25.13 19.01
CA SER A 163 12.12 -25.05 18.78
C SER A 163 11.41 -23.93 19.54
N LYS A 164 11.95 -23.54 20.71
CA LYS A 164 11.41 -22.41 21.49
C LYS A 164 11.77 -21.06 20.85
N GLU A 165 12.97 -20.95 20.31
CA GLU A 165 13.44 -19.75 19.59
C GLU A 165 12.68 -19.60 18.28
N LEU A 166 12.46 -20.67 17.53
CA LEU A 166 11.62 -20.68 16.33
C LEU A 166 10.20 -20.18 16.61
N LYS A 167 9.57 -20.66 17.69
CA LYS A 167 8.23 -20.17 18.09
C LYS A 167 8.23 -18.70 18.50
N ARG A 168 9.25 -18.26 19.23
CA ARG A 168 9.40 -16.84 19.61
C ARG A 168 9.56 -15.96 18.37
N ASP A 169 10.50 -16.34 17.49
CA ASP A 169 10.84 -15.53 16.32
C ASP A 169 9.71 -15.55 15.28
N GLY A 170 8.98 -16.67 15.15
CA GLY A 170 7.76 -16.75 14.35
C GLY A 170 6.65 -15.82 14.85
N LEU A 171 6.43 -15.77 16.16
CA LEU A 171 5.46 -14.83 16.75
C LEU A 171 5.89 -13.38 16.58
N LEU A 172 7.19 -13.07 16.72
CA LEU A 172 7.72 -11.73 16.48
C LEU A 172 7.58 -11.31 15.01
N PHE A 173 7.82 -12.25 14.10
CA PHE A 173 7.64 -11.99 12.66
C PHE A 173 6.17 -11.75 12.32
N ALA A 174 5.26 -12.60 12.80
CA ALA A 174 3.82 -12.43 12.63
C ALA A 174 3.32 -11.09 13.17
N LYS A 175 3.86 -10.63 14.30
CA LYS A 175 3.53 -9.34 14.89
C LYS A 175 4.04 -8.15 14.07
N ASN A 176 5.29 -8.21 13.63
CA ASN A 176 5.93 -7.07 12.96
C ASN A 176 5.50 -6.94 11.49
N ASN A 177 5.19 -8.05 10.82
CA ASN A 177 4.80 -8.11 9.41
C ASN A 177 3.62 -9.06 9.20
N PRO A 178 2.42 -8.73 9.74
CA PRO A 178 1.30 -9.67 9.75
C PRO A 178 0.84 -10.07 8.36
N LYS A 179 0.77 -9.12 7.42
CA LYS A 179 0.38 -9.40 6.04
C LYS A 179 1.32 -10.37 5.35
N LEU A 180 2.63 -10.09 5.41
CA LEU A 180 3.64 -10.96 4.78
C LEU A 180 3.64 -12.36 5.42
N PHE A 181 3.48 -12.45 6.74
CA PHE A 181 3.39 -13.72 7.45
C PHE A 181 2.19 -14.54 6.99
N LEU A 182 1.01 -13.94 6.86
CA LEU A 182 -0.21 -14.60 6.38
C LEU A 182 -0.06 -15.05 4.93
N ASP A 183 0.47 -14.22 4.05
CA ASP A 183 0.74 -14.57 2.66
C ASP A 183 1.68 -15.80 2.57
N LEU A 184 2.78 -15.80 3.33
CA LEU A 184 3.72 -16.93 3.36
C LEU A 184 3.12 -18.20 4.00
N SER A 185 2.21 -18.04 4.97
CA SER A 185 1.56 -19.17 5.65
C SER A 185 0.60 -19.94 4.74
N GLN A 186 0.07 -19.27 3.72
CA GLN A 186 -0.85 -19.86 2.73
C GLN A 186 -0.12 -20.36 1.48
N ASP A 187 1.17 -20.06 1.32
CA ASP A 187 1.95 -20.47 0.15
C ASP A 187 2.53 -21.89 0.33
N GLU A 188 1.93 -22.85 -0.34
CA GLU A 188 2.39 -24.25 -0.33
C GLU A 188 3.84 -24.41 -0.83
N ASN A 189 4.29 -23.53 -1.73
CA ASN A 189 5.66 -23.58 -2.26
C ASN A 189 6.71 -23.29 -1.19
N VAL A 190 6.39 -22.50 -0.17
CA VAL A 190 7.29 -22.22 0.95
C VAL A 190 7.62 -23.50 1.71
N VAL A 191 6.62 -24.32 1.99
CA VAL A 191 6.78 -25.59 2.71
C VAL A 191 7.56 -26.60 1.86
N LEU A 192 7.21 -26.75 0.59
CA LEU A 192 7.89 -27.66 -0.34
C LEU A 192 9.35 -27.26 -0.57
N ARG A 193 9.63 -25.97 -0.71
CA ARG A 193 10.99 -25.44 -0.84
C ARG A 193 11.83 -25.70 0.41
N ASN A 194 11.26 -25.53 1.62
CA ASN A 194 11.95 -25.86 2.86
C ASN A 194 12.27 -27.36 2.94
N PHE A 195 11.33 -28.22 2.54
CA PHE A 195 11.55 -29.66 2.49
C PHE A 195 12.73 -30.02 1.57
N ALA A 196 12.82 -29.42 0.39
CA ALA A 196 13.93 -29.63 -0.53
C ALA A 196 15.28 -29.15 0.06
N ILE A 197 15.30 -28.03 0.77
CA ILE A 197 16.49 -27.52 1.46
C ILE A 197 16.92 -28.50 2.56
N ARG A 198 15.99 -28.96 3.40
CA ARG A 198 16.28 -29.93 4.49
C ARG A 198 16.79 -31.25 3.93
N ALA A 199 16.24 -31.73 2.82
CA ALA A 199 16.71 -32.95 2.16
C ALA A 199 18.17 -32.80 1.65
N THR A 200 18.56 -31.63 1.20
CA THR A 200 19.92 -31.30 0.80
C THR A 200 20.85 -31.24 2.01
N GLU A 201 20.45 -30.56 3.09
CA GLU A 201 21.17 -30.47 4.35
C GLU A 201 21.39 -31.84 5.02
N ALA A 202 20.37 -32.70 4.98
CA ALA A 202 20.43 -34.05 5.45
C ALA A 202 21.26 -35.00 4.54
N ARG A 203 21.82 -34.47 3.44
CA ARG A 203 22.59 -35.24 2.44
C ARG A 203 21.82 -36.41 1.82
N ILE A 204 20.49 -36.29 1.73
CA ILE A 204 19.66 -37.24 1.00
C ILE A 204 19.78 -36.98 -0.49
N ILE A 205 19.72 -35.71 -0.89
CA ILE A 205 19.96 -35.24 -2.24
C ILE A 205 21.17 -34.28 -2.27
N SER A 206 21.78 -34.16 -3.42
CA SER A 206 22.89 -33.24 -3.68
C SER A 206 22.65 -32.46 -4.97
N ILE A 207 22.99 -31.18 -4.96
CA ILE A 207 23.02 -30.34 -6.14
C ILE A 207 24.43 -30.38 -6.67
N ALA A 208 24.62 -30.71 -7.95
CA ALA A 208 25.93 -30.74 -8.60
C ALA A 208 26.53 -29.31 -8.74
N ASP A 209 27.80 -29.22 -9.04
CA ASP A 209 28.53 -27.94 -9.17
C ASP A 209 27.97 -27.01 -10.28
N ASP A 210 27.24 -27.60 -11.24
CA ASP A 210 26.50 -26.86 -12.26
C ASP A 210 25.24 -26.13 -11.74
N GLN A 211 24.91 -26.33 -10.45
CA GLN A 211 23.70 -25.82 -9.77
C GLN A 211 22.37 -26.16 -10.49
N ARG A 212 22.39 -27.11 -11.40
CA ARG A 212 21.25 -27.49 -12.26
C ARG A 212 20.88 -28.97 -12.17
N THR A 213 21.82 -29.81 -11.81
CA THR A 213 21.59 -31.24 -11.75
C THR A 213 21.40 -31.67 -10.29
N VAL A 214 20.20 -32.14 -9.95
CA VAL A 214 19.88 -32.75 -8.65
C VAL A 214 20.07 -34.24 -8.72
N LYS A 215 20.78 -34.81 -7.72
CA LYS A 215 21.14 -36.26 -7.67
C LYS A 215 20.85 -36.83 -6.28
N TRP A 216 20.57 -38.10 -6.21
CA TRP A 216 20.59 -38.87 -4.96
C TRP A 216 22.02 -38.97 -4.46
N THR A 217 22.28 -38.59 -3.21
CA THR A 217 23.63 -38.67 -2.62
C THR A 217 24.12 -40.11 -2.46
N THR A 218 23.22 -41.07 -2.21
CA THR A 218 23.53 -42.47 -1.95
C THR A 218 24.07 -43.24 -3.17
N ASN A 219 23.55 -42.91 -4.36
CA ASN A 219 23.88 -43.68 -5.58
C ASN A 219 24.28 -42.79 -6.77
N GLY A 220 24.31 -41.49 -6.59
CA GLY A 220 24.68 -40.53 -7.63
C GLY A 220 23.69 -40.42 -8.81
N ARG A 221 22.55 -41.16 -8.70
CA ARG A 221 21.56 -41.20 -9.78
C ARG A 221 20.87 -39.81 -9.90
N LYS A 222 20.78 -39.33 -11.14
CA LYS A 222 20.12 -38.07 -11.45
C LYS A 222 18.63 -38.16 -11.12
N LEU A 223 18.13 -37.16 -10.43
CA LEU A 223 16.75 -37.02 -10.04
C LEU A 223 16.02 -36.07 -11.02
N MET A 224 16.56 -34.88 -11.22
CA MET A 224 16.01 -33.89 -12.15
C MET A 224 17.08 -32.92 -12.65
N THR A 225 16.72 -32.14 -13.68
CA THR A 225 17.52 -30.97 -14.13
C THR A 225 16.68 -29.72 -13.92
N VAL A 226 17.27 -28.73 -13.28
CA VAL A 226 16.65 -27.42 -13.03
C VAL A 226 16.64 -26.63 -14.36
N PRO A 227 15.53 -25.97 -14.72
CA PRO A 227 15.46 -25.06 -15.85
C PRO A 227 16.50 -23.93 -15.77
N PHE A 228 16.73 -23.27 -16.90
CA PHE A 228 17.61 -22.09 -16.93
C PHE A 228 16.90 -20.94 -16.16
N ASP A 229 17.64 -20.18 -15.39
CA ASP A 229 17.17 -19.04 -14.60
C ASP A 229 16.22 -19.35 -13.43
N GLU A 230 16.08 -20.63 -13.05
CA GLU A 230 15.26 -21.01 -11.91
C GLU A 230 16.10 -21.44 -10.71
N ASN A 231 15.64 -21.09 -9.49
CA ASN A 231 16.30 -21.53 -8.27
C ASN A 231 16.10 -23.04 -8.07
N PRO A 232 17.16 -23.85 -7.79
CA PRO A 232 17.05 -25.30 -7.66
C PRO A 232 15.98 -25.76 -6.65
N TYR A 233 15.85 -25.05 -5.52
CA TYR A 233 14.88 -25.39 -4.49
C TYR A 233 13.44 -25.05 -4.89
N SER A 234 13.25 -24.00 -5.67
CA SER A 234 11.93 -23.65 -6.23
C SER A 234 11.51 -24.64 -7.31
N ALA A 235 12.44 -25.05 -8.19
CA ALA A 235 12.18 -26.05 -9.21
C ALA A 235 11.89 -27.45 -8.61
N MET A 236 12.39 -27.77 -7.41
CA MET A 236 12.06 -29.00 -6.70
C MET A 236 10.71 -28.94 -6.00
N ALA A 237 10.17 -27.73 -5.80
CA ALA A 237 8.86 -27.52 -5.17
C ALA A 237 7.71 -27.47 -6.19
N ALA A 238 8.02 -27.23 -7.47
CA ALA A 238 7.06 -27.26 -8.57
C ALA A 238 6.83 -28.67 -9.10
#